data_167a6e5b9be5d61510881eede6ef7d94
#
_entry.id   167a6e5b9be5d61510881eede6ef7d94
#
_cell.length_a   1.000
_cell.length_b   1.000
_cell.length_c   1.000
_cell.angle_alpha   90.00
_cell.angle_beta   90.00
_cell.angle_gamma   90.00
#
_symmetry.space_group_name_H-M   'P 1'
#
loop_
_entity.id
_entity.type
_entity.pdbx_description
1 polymer ?
#
loop_
_entity_poly.entity_id
_entity_poly.type
_entity_poly.pdbx_seq_one_letter_code
_entity_poly.pdbx_strand_id
1 'polypeptide(L)'
;VSLTGRELIVGMLLALLGAVAWWYSASIAPETERVPNTERRPDYVVEHLVGVTMDPTGRPARRLETPQLRHYPSDDSSELDRPRLLVYDDEAPPWVIRSERGWISSGGDEVLLEGAVRVQRDAAPNLRPMLLTTSEMLLLPDSDYAETDRFAELERGNDWVTANDGMRVWFKEPMRIRLFGRTRMRSAPEDGAP
;
A
#
# COMPACT_ATOMS: atom_id res chain seq x y z
N VAL A 1 -27.12 -33.24 -55.62
CA VAL A 1 -26.47 -31.91 -55.82
C VAL A 1 -25.05 -32.20 -56.27
N SER A 2 -24.78 -32.12 -57.59
CA SER A 2 -23.44 -32.30 -58.16
C SER A 2 -22.68 -30.96 -57.99
N LEU A 3 -21.75 -30.93 -57.04
CA LEU A 3 -20.83 -29.81 -56.87
C LEU A 3 -20.00 -29.65 -58.15
N THR A 4 -20.08 -28.51 -58.79
CA THR A 4 -19.31 -28.16 -59.98
C THR A 4 -17.83 -28.02 -59.59
N GLY A 5 -16.88 -28.51 -60.38
CA GLY A 5 -15.45 -28.46 -60.07
C GLY A 5 -14.93 -27.09 -59.64
N ARG A 6 -15.60 -26.01 -60.08
CA ARG A 6 -15.30 -24.62 -59.70
C ARG A 6 -15.65 -24.31 -58.24
N GLU A 7 -16.72 -24.87 -57.71
CA GLU A 7 -17.13 -24.70 -56.30
C GLU A 7 -16.20 -25.46 -55.36
N LEU A 8 -15.69 -26.62 -55.77
CA LEU A 8 -14.68 -27.37 -55.01
C LEU A 8 -13.34 -26.60 -54.92
N ILE A 9 -12.92 -25.95 -56.02
CA ILE A 9 -11.69 -25.16 -56.03
C ILE A 9 -11.83 -23.94 -55.15
N VAL A 10 -12.96 -23.23 -55.17
CA VAL A 10 -13.22 -22.09 -54.30
C VAL A 10 -13.25 -22.49 -52.81
N GLY A 11 -13.92 -23.63 -52.50
CA GLY A 11 -13.95 -24.18 -51.14
C GLY A 11 -12.55 -24.55 -50.62
N MET A 12 -11.71 -25.13 -51.46
CA MET A 12 -10.34 -25.52 -51.13
C MET A 12 -9.44 -24.29 -50.91
N LEU A 13 -9.62 -23.21 -51.71
CA LEU A 13 -8.90 -21.94 -51.54
C LEU A 13 -9.28 -21.25 -50.24
N LEU A 14 -10.55 -21.22 -49.87
CA LEU A 14 -11.03 -20.67 -48.62
C LEU A 14 -10.53 -21.44 -47.38
N ALA A 15 -10.50 -22.77 -47.48
CA ALA A 15 -9.96 -23.63 -46.44
C ALA A 15 -8.46 -23.43 -46.25
N LEU A 16 -7.71 -23.25 -47.33
CA LEU A 16 -6.27 -22.95 -47.29
C LEU A 16 -5.97 -21.59 -46.69
N LEU A 17 -6.74 -20.56 -47.04
CA LEU A 17 -6.66 -19.23 -46.45
C LEU A 17 -6.99 -19.24 -44.94
N GLY A 18 -8.01 -20.00 -44.54
CA GLY A 18 -8.37 -20.20 -43.14
C GLY A 18 -7.26 -20.88 -42.34
N ALA A 19 -6.64 -21.93 -42.91
CA ALA A 19 -5.53 -22.65 -42.29
C ALA A 19 -4.28 -21.75 -42.14
N VAL A 20 -3.97 -20.95 -43.14
CA VAL A 20 -2.84 -19.99 -43.09
C VAL A 20 -3.12 -18.88 -42.05
N ALA A 21 -4.33 -18.35 -42.00
CA ALA A 21 -4.72 -17.33 -41.02
C ALA A 21 -4.69 -17.88 -39.57
N TRP A 22 -5.15 -19.12 -39.38
CA TRP A 22 -5.09 -19.81 -38.08
C TRP A 22 -3.66 -20.08 -37.66
N TRP A 23 -2.81 -20.57 -38.57
CA TRP A 23 -1.39 -20.80 -38.29
C TRP A 23 -0.64 -19.50 -37.97
N TYR A 24 -0.93 -18.44 -38.71
CA TYR A 24 -0.36 -17.10 -38.43
C TYR A 24 -0.82 -16.55 -37.09
N SER A 25 -2.11 -16.69 -36.75
CA SER A 25 -2.65 -16.29 -35.44
C SER A 25 -2.03 -17.10 -34.30
N ALA A 26 -1.83 -18.40 -34.49
CA ALA A 26 -1.16 -19.26 -33.49
C ALA A 26 0.34 -18.94 -33.34
N SER A 27 0.97 -18.43 -34.40
CA SER A 27 2.40 -18.00 -34.37
C SER A 27 2.64 -16.64 -33.73
N ILE A 28 1.57 -15.81 -33.63
CA ILE A 28 1.62 -14.47 -32.99
C ILE A 28 1.12 -14.54 -31.54
N ALA A 29 0.65 -15.69 -31.07
CA ALA A 29 0.37 -15.83 -29.65
C ALA A 29 1.62 -15.40 -28.89
N PRO A 30 1.58 -14.34 -28.06
CA PRO A 30 2.75 -13.96 -27.29
C PRO A 30 3.14 -15.23 -26.51
N GLU A 31 4.35 -15.68 -26.74
CA GLU A 31 4.97 -16.68 -25.92
C GLU A 31 5.02 -16.05 -24.52
N THR A 32 3.98 -16.32 -23.74
CA THR A 32 4.05 -16.08 -22.30
C THR A 32 5.13 -17.04 -21.86
N GLU A 33 6.38 -16.56 -21.92
CA GLU A 33 7.52 -17.20 -21.33
C GLU A 33 7.14 -17.42 -19.86
N ARG A 34 6.55 -18.59 -19.58
CA ARG A 34 6.47 -19.11 -18.22
C ARG A 34 7.90 -19.43 -17.81
N VAL A 35 8.69 -18.38 -17.59
CA VAL A 35 9.90 -18.50 -16.80
C VAL A 35 9.40 -19.01 -15.44
N PRO A 36 9.83 -20.20 -15.00
CA PRO A 36 9.58 -20.61 -13.62
C PRO A 36 10.30 -19.56 -12.78
N ASN A 37 9.53 -18.61 -12.26
CA ASN A 37 10.07 -17.47 -11.54
C ASN A 37 10.40 -17.94 -10.13
N THR A 38 11.54 -18.61 -9.98
CA THR A 38 12.14 -18.98 -8.70
C THR A 38 12.80 -17.76 -8.04
N GLU A 39 12.97 -16.67 -8.77
CA GLU A 39 13.52 -15.41 -8.28
C GLU A 39 12.43 -14.32 -8.41
N ARG A 40 12.02 -13.77 -7.29
CA ARG A 40 11.13 -12.60 -7.22
C ARG A 40 11.82 -11.41 -7.87
N ARG A 41 11.54 -11.16 -9.16
CA ARG A 41 12.13 -10.07 -9.93
C ARG A 41 11.11 -8.97 -10.17
N PRO A 42 11.48 -7.72 -9.91
CA PRO A 42 10.61 -6.59 -10.26
C PRO A 42 10.53 -6.45 -11.78
N ASP A 43 9.35 -6.13 -12.29
CA ASP A 43 9.12 -5.81 -13.71
C ASP A 43 9.37 -4.33 -14.00
N TYR A 44 9.17 -3.46 -12.99
CA TYR A 44 9.59 -2.07 -13.06
C TYR A 44 10.09 -1.54 -11.72
N VAL A 45 10.90 -0.50 -11.81
CA VAL A 45 11.45 0.26 -10.68
C VAL A 45 11.20 1.74 -10.94
N VAL A 46 10.64 2.43 -9.95
CA VAL A 46 10.43 3.88 -10.00
C VAL A 46 11.36 4.53 -8.97
N GLU A 47 12.14 5.49 -9.41
CA GLU A 47 13.01 6.28 -8.54
C GLU A 47 12.35 7.62 -8.21
N HIS A 48 12.53 8.09 -6.96
CA HIS A 48 12.01 9.36 -6.46
C HIS A 48 10.50 9.53 -6.69
N LEU A 49 9.73 8.48 -6.36
CA LEU A 49 8.27 8.51 -6.50
C LEU A 49 7.65 9.54 -5.57
N VAL A 50 6.76 10.33 -6.12
CA VAL A 50 5.79 11.15 -5.38
C VAL A 50 4.40 10.85 -5.93
N GLY A 51 3.60 10.13 -5.16
CA GLY A 51 2.20 9.81 -5.49
C GLY A 51 1.25 10.63 -4.62
N VAL A 52 0.17 11.13 -5.21
CA VAL A 52 -0.89 11.85 -4.47
C VAL A 52 -2.23 11.22 -4.81
N THR A 53 -2.95 10.80 -3.77
CA THR A 53 -4.33 10.32 -3.88
C THR A 53 -5.27 11.45 -3.48
N MET A 54 -6.27 11.71 -4.30
CA MET A 54 -7.28 12.74 -4.04
C MET A 54 -8.52 12.12 -3.40
N ASP A 55 -9.22 12.91 -2.60
CA ASP A 55 -10.56 12.57 -2.13
C ASP A 55 -11.61 12.77 -3.25
N PRO A 56 -12.88 12.38 -3.06
CA PRO A 56 -13.94 12.58 -4.05
C PRO A 56 -14.21 14.05 -4.37
N THR A 57 -13.75 15.00 -3.55
CA THR A 57 -13.90 16.44 -3.79
C THR A 57 -12.73 17.05 -4.55
N GLY A 58 -11.69 16.25 -4.84
CA GLY A 58 -10.48 16.68 -5.55
C GLY A 58 -9.42 17.32 -4.66
N ARG A 59 -9.50 17.15 -3.32
CA ARG A 59 -8.46 17.58 -2.39
C ARG A 59 -7.48 16.44 -2.13
N PRO A 60 -6.19 16.73 -1.85
CA PRO A 60 -5.23 15.70 -1.48
C PRO A 60 -5.67 14.98 -0.19
N ALA A 61 -5.90 13.67 -0.29
CA ALA A 61 -6.20 12.81 0.85
C ALA A 61 -4.93 12.15 1.40
N ARG A 62 -4.07 11.66 0.51
CA ARG A 62 -2.81 10.99 0.88
C ARG A 62 -1.68 11.39 -0.07
N ARG A 63 -0.46 11.43 0.43
CA ARG A 63 0.75 11.66 -0.37
C ARG A 63 1.83 10.67 0.06
N LEU A 64 2.28 9.84 -0.88
CA LEU A 64 3.36 8.89 -0.70
C LEU A 64 4.62 9.41 -1.38
N GLU A 65 5.73 9.42 -0.65
CA GLU A 65 7.07 9.74 -1.14
C GLU A 65 7.99 8.56 -0.82
N THR A 66 8.78 8.11 -1.80
CA THR A 66 9.81 7.08 -1.60
C THR A 66 10.97 7.30 -2.56
N PRO A 67 12.22 7.11 -2.11
CA PRO A 67 13.37 7.13 -3.01
C PRO A 67 13.30 6.07 -4.10
N GLN A 68 12.73 4.89 -3.79
CA GLN A 68 12.60 3.80 -4.75
C GLN A 68 11.35 2.96 -4.45
N LEU A 69 10.62 2.61 -5.51
CA LEU A 69 9.55 1.62 -5.53
C LEU A 69 9.94 0.51 -6.51
N ARG A 70 9.75 -0.76 -6.12
CA ARG A 70 9.89 -1.94 -6.97
C ARG A 70 8.58 -2.67 -7.01
N HIS A 71 8.06 -2.92 -8.20
CA HIS A 71 6.83 -3.69 -8.40
C HIS A 71 7.16 -5.12 -8.80
N TYR A 72 6.37 -6.07 -8.30
CA TYR A 72 6.53 -7.49 -8.52
C TYR A 72 5.26 -8.09 -9.14
N PRO A 73 5.31 -8.53 -10.40
CA PRO A 73 4.14 -9.05 -11.11
C PRO A 73 3.68 -10.42 -10.61
N SER A 74 4.48 -11.10 -9.80
CA SER A 74 4.14 -12.43 -9.27
C SER A 74 2.95 -12.41 -8.33
N ASP A 75 2.81 -11.35 -7.55
CA ASP A 75 1.78 -11.13 -6.54
C ASP A 75 1.18 -9.71 -6.62
N ASP A 76 1.52 -8.97 -7.68
CA ASP A 76 1.08 -7.60 -7.94
C ASP A 76 1.37 -6.67 -6.74
N SER A 77 2.44 -6.95 -6.01
CA SER A 77 2.85 -6.17 -4.84
C SER A 77 3.93 -5.17 -5.17
N SER A 78 4.13 -4.20 -4.29
CA SER A 78 5.21 -3.22 -4.41
C SER A 78 6.03 -3.11 -3.12
N GLU A 79 7.34 -3.01 -3.26
CA GLU A 79 8.26 -2.70 -2.16
C GLU A 79 8.73 -1.25 -2.24
N LEU A 80 8.81 -0.61 -1.08
CA LEU A 80 9.20 0.79 -0.90
C LEU A 80 10.47 0.88 -0.06
N ASP A 81 11.40 1.74 -0.49
CA ASP A 81 12.57 2.11 0.31
C ASP A 81 12.29 3.42 1.05
N ARG A 82 12.45 3.41 2.37
CA ARG A 82 12.25 4.58 3.26
C ARG A 82 11.02 5.43 2.91
N PRO A 83 9.82 4.81 2.87
CA PRO A 83 8.59 5.52 2.52
C PRO A 83 8.25 6.59 3.56
N ARG A 84 7.68 7.67 3.06
CA ARG A 84 7.05 8.73 3.83
C ARG A 84 5.63 8.93 3.32
N LEU A 85 4.65 8.59 4.14
CA LEU A 85 3.23 8.76 3.85
C LEU A 85 2.69 9.94 4.66
N LEU A 86 2.02 10.88 3.99
CA LEU A 86 1.22 11.92 4.63
C LEU A 86 -0.26 11.56 4.44
N VAL A 87 -1.01 11.60 5.52
CA VAL A 87 -2.48 11.48 5.50
C VAL A 87 -3.04 12.81 5.93
N TYR A 88 -3.72 13.48 5.01
CA TYR A 88 -4.27 14.81 5.25
C TYR A 88 -5.58 14.71 6.02
N ASP A 89 -5.81 15.72 6.84
CA ASP A 89 -7.03 15.93 7.61
C ASP A 89 -7.48 17.36 7.37
N ASP A 90 -8.77 17.63 7.27
CA ASP A 90 -9.29 18.97 6.96
C ASP A 90 -9.17 19.93 8.14
N GLU A 91 -9.19 19.40 9.36
CA GLU A 91 -9.28 20.20 10.59
C GLU A 91 -8.03 20.10 11.47
N ALA A 92 -7.08 19.23 11.09
CA ALA A 92 -5.89 18.95 11.88
C ALA A 92 -4.61 18.88 11.01
N PRO A 93 -3.41 19.02 11.60
CA PRO A 93 -2.17 18.75 10.91
C PRO A 93 -2.15 17.30 10.36
N PRO A 94 -1.51 17.08 9.20
CA PRO A 94 -1.45 15.77 8.59
C PRO A 94 -0.70 14.77 9.49
N TRP A 95 -1.13 13.52 9.45
CA TRP A 95 -0.33 12.43 9.94
C TRP A 95 0.87 12.22 9.02
N VAL A 96 2.04 12.06 9.58
CA VAL A 96 3.27 11.76 8.86
C VAL A 96 3.79 10.40 9.32
N ILE A 97 3.77 9.43 8.43
CA ILE A 97 4.19 8.06 8.68
C ILE A 97 5.51 7.81 7.95
N ARG A 98 6.49 7.23 8.63
CA ARG A 98 7.81 6.87 8.06
C ARG A 98 8.23 5.51 8.54
N SER A 99 8.97 4.79 7.70
CA SER A 99 9.64 3.54 8.04
C SER A 99 10.91 3.36 7.21
N GLU A 100 11.67 2.32 7.49
CA GLU A 100 12.86 1.96 6.70
C GLU A 100 12.46 1.25 5.41
N ARG A 101 11.43 0.41 5.47
CA ARG A 101 10.87 -0.32 4.33
C ARG A 101 9.35 -0.31 4.38
N GLY A 102 8.75 -0.47 3.23
CA GLY A 102 7.32 -0.69 3.09
C GLY A 102 7.02 -1.75 2.06
N TRP A 103 5.92 -2.45 2.25
CA TRP A 103 5.34 -3.35 1.27
C TRP A 103 3.85 -3.00 1.11
N ILE A 104 3.39 -2.99 -0.13
CA ILE A 104 1.99 -2.70 -0.48
C ILE A 104 1.45 -3.92 -1.22
N SER A 105 0.29 -4.42 -0.79
CA SER A 105 -0.42 -5.51 -1.47
C SER A 105 -0.96 -5.08 -2.83
N SER A 106 -1.35 -6.07 -3.64
CA SER A 106 -2.18 -5.83 -4.83
C SER A 106 -3.40 -4.97 -4.46
N GLY A 107 -3.65 -3.93 -5.26
CA GLY A 107 -4.75 -3.00 -4.99
C GLY A 107 -4.49 -1.95 -3.91
N GLY A 108 -3.47 -2.11 -3.06
CA GLY A 108 -3.13 -1.14 -2.02
C GLY A 108 -3.95 -1.24 -0.74
N ASP A 109 -4.71 -2.31 -0.56
CA ASP A 109 -5.58 -2.53 0.60
C ASP A 109 -4.81 -2.74 1.91
N GLU A 110 -3.57 -3.27 1.80
CA GLU A 110 -2.68 -3.52 2.92
C GLU A 110 -1.32 -2.85 2.68
N VAL A 111 -0.81 -2.18 3.69
CA VAL A 111 0.53 -1.59 3.70
C VAL A 111 1.26 -2.06 4.94
N LEU A 112 2.27 -2.89 4.75
CA LEU A 112 3.17 -3.32 5.82
C LEU A 112 4.38 -2.37 5.86
N LEU A 113 4.63 -1.78 7.01
CA LEU A 113 5.78 -0.93 7.29
C LEU A 113 6.74 -1.67 8.22
N GLU A 114 8.02 -1.65 7.89
CA GLU A 114 9.07 -2.35 8.63
C GLU A 114 10.27 -1.44 8.93
N GLY A 115 11.01 -1.80 9.97
CA GLY A 115 12.12 -1.02 10.49
C GLY A 115 11.62 0.05 11.46
N ALA A 116 12.34 1.13 11.67
CA ALA A 116 11.99 2.18 12.63
C ALA A 116 10.71 2.94 12.18
N VAL A 117 9.54 2.34 12.46
CA VAL A 117 8.24 2.94 12.12
C VAL A 117 7.93 4.08 13.08
N ARG A 118 7.60 5.24 12.52
CA ARG A 118 7.19 6.45 13.24
C ARG A 118 5.92 7.01 12.63
N VAL A 119 4.89 7.19 13.46
CA VAL A 119 3.63 7.85 13.10
C VAL A 119 3.51 9.09 13.95
N GLN A 120 3.56 10.25 13.35
CA GLN A 120 3.52 11.53 14.09
C GLN A 120 2.45 12.46 13.55
N ARG A 121 1.92 13.29 14.46
CA ARG A 121 1.09 14.45 14.15
C ARG A 121 1.53 15.61 15.01
N ASP A 122 1.75 16.74 14.36
CA ASP A 122 2.17 17.96 15.03
C ASP A 122 1.06 18.56 15.88
N ALA A 123 1.43 19.47 16.80
CA ALA A 123 0.48 20.20 17.61
C ALA A 123 -0.34 21.19 16.76
N ALA A 124 -1.58 21.45 17.19
CA ALA A 124 -2.43 22.52 16.69
C ALA A 124 -3.20 23.15 17.86
N PRO A 125 -3.89 24.28 17.68
CA PRO A 125 -4.78 24.81 18.71
C PRO A 125 -5.75 23.72 19.17
N ASN A 126 -5.76 23.42 20.49
CA ASN A 126 -6.54 22.36 21.12
C ASN A 126 -6.18 20.91 20.74
N LEU A 127 -5.05 20.69 20.07
CA LEU A 127 -4.56 19.38 19.70
C LEU A 127 -3.13 19.17 20.20
N ARG A 128 -2.94 18.18 21.08
CA ARG A 128 -1.59 17.82 21.56
C ARG A 128 -0.84 17.04 20.46
N PRO A 129 0.48 17.22 20.31
CA PRO A 129 1.27 16.45 19.39
C PRO A 129 1.24 14.97 19.78
N MET A 130 1.33 14.10 18.78
CA MET A 130 1.38 12.66 18.97
C MET A 130 2.55 12.06 18.21
N LEU A 131 3.22 11.09 18.85
CA LEU A 131 4.26 10.28 18.25
C LEU A 131 4.06 8.81 18.67
N LEU A 132 3.85 7.93 17.70
CA LEU A 132 3.86 6.49 17.89
C LEU A 132 5.12 5.92 17.26
N THR A 133 5.84 5.07 18.00
CA THR A 133 7.02 4.36 17.52
C THR A 133 6.85 2.86 17.71
N THR A 134 7.26 2.10 16.71
CA THR A 134 7.30 0.63 16.71
C THR A 134 8.32 0.14 15.68
N SER A 135 8.54 -1.16 15.60
CA SER A 135 9.44 -1.77 14.60
C SER A 135 8.72 -2.33 13.38
N GLU A 136 7.41 -2.51 13.46
CA GLU A 136 6.59 -3.06 12.37
C GLU A 136 5.15 -2.57 12.54
N MET A 137 4.45 -2.28 11.45
CA MET A 137 3.06 -1.84 11.50
C MET A 137 2.33 -2.20 10.21
N LEU A 138 1.19 -2.85 10.35
CA LEU A 138 0.24 -3.06 9.26
C LEU A 138 -0.77 -1.91 9.25
N LEU A 139 -0.96 -1.31 8.08
CA LEU A 139 -1.97 -0.29 7.82
C LEU A 139 -3.02 -0.88 6.88
N LEU A 140 -4.30 -0.64 7.17
CA LEU A 140 -5.43 -0.88 6.29
C LEU A 140 -6.07 0.47 5.92
N PRO A 141 -5.59 1.10 4.84
CA PRO A 141 -5.91 2.51 4.54
C PRO A 141 -7.40 2.79 4.37
N ASP A 142 -8.14 1.85 3.77
CA ASP A 142 -9.58 2.02 3.52
C ASP A 142 -10.45 1.86 4.78
N SER A 143 -9.87 1.25 5.82
CA SER A 143 -10.54 1.06 7.11
C SER A 143 -10.13 2.09 8.16
N ASP A 144 -9.23 3.04 7.82
CA ASP A 144 -8.60 3.96 8.76
C ASP A 144 -8.05 3.23 10.00
N TYR A 145 -7.39 2.08 9.77
CA TYR A 145 -6.93 1.17 10.79
C TYR A 145 -5.44 0.88 10.68
N ALA A 146 -4.78 0.76 11.84
CA ALA A 146 -3.41 0.28 11.92
C ALA A 146 -3.23 -0.67 13.09
N GLU A 147 -2.31 -1.61 12.93
CA GLU A 147 -1.95 -2.56 13.98
C GLU A 147 -0.46 -2.90 13.99
N THR A 148 0.00 -3.25 15.17
CA THR A 148 1.30 -3.86 15.39
C THR A 148 1.21 -4.91 16.49
N ASP A 149 1.95 -6.00 16.35
CA ASP A 149 2.15 -7.02 17.40
C ASP A 149 3.54 -6.87 18.05
N ARG A 150 4.25 -5.78 17.72
CA ARG A 150 5.55 -5.44 18.30
C ARG A 150 5.41 -4.46 19.45
N PHE A 151 6.48 -4.33 20.22
CA PHE A 151 6.55 -3.27 21.21
C PHE A 151 6.19 -1.93 20.56
N ALA A 152 5.29 -1.20 21.21
CA ALA A 152 4.86 0.10 20.75
C ALA A 152 4.88 1.12 21.89
N GLU A 153 5.32 2.33 21.55
CA GLU A 153 5.33 3.47 22.46
C GLU A 153 4.57 4.63 21.81
N LEU A 154 3.61 5.15 22.53
CA LEU A 154 2.80 6.29 22.13
C LEU A 154 3.03 7.45 23.11
N GLU A 155 3.48 8.57 22.58
CA GLU A 155 3.62 9.83 23.27
C GLU A 155 2.51 10.80 22.84
N ARG A 156 1.91 11.50 23.78
CA ARG A 156 0.93 12.55 23.52
C ARG A 156 1.19 13.76 24.42
N GLY A 157 1.87 14.77 23.90
CA GLY A 157 2.39 15.87 24.71
C GLY A 157 3.37 15.35 25.76
N ASN A 158 3.03 15.51 27.04
CA ASN A 158 3.84 15.01 28.17
C ASN A 158 3.43 13.62 28.67
N ASP A 159 2.37 13.08 28.13
CA ASP A 159 1.88 11.74 28.45
C ASP A 159 2.54 10.70 27.55
N TRP A 160 2.82 9.52 28.08
CA TRP A 160 3.28 8.40 27.28
C TRP A 160 2.66 7.09 27.77
N VAL A 161 2.51 6.15 26.83
CA VAL A 161 2.06 4.79 27.10
C VAL A 161 2.85 3.81 26.26
N THR A 162 3.21 2.67 26.87
CA THR A 162 3.86 1.57 26.14
C THR A 162 3.00 0.31 26.21
N ALA A 163 3.11 -0.51 25.16
CA ALA A 163 2.49 -1.81 25.07
C ALA A 163 3.52 -2.83 24.56
N ASN A 164 3.73 -3.92 25.30
CA ASN A 164 4.77 -4.89 24.96
C ASN A 164 4.37 -5.82 23.82
N ASP A 165 3.08 -6.16 23.72
CA ASP A 165 2.55 -7.15 22.79
C ASP A 165 1.70 -6.51 21.69
N GLY A 166 1.90 -5.19 21.49
CA GLY A 166 1.35 -4.46 20.38
C GLY A 166 0.19 -3.52 20.67
N MET A 167 -0.32 -2.97 19.59
CA MET A 167 -1.33 -1.91 19.63
C MET A 167 -2.24 -2.00 18.40
N ARG A 168 -3.52 -1.65 18.57
CA ARG A 168 -4.49 -1.46 17.48
C ARG A 168 -5.00 -0.03 17.55
N VAL A 169 -5.05 0.66 16.41
CA VAL A 169 -5.47 2.05 16.31
C VAL A 169 -6.53 2.19 15.22
N TRP A 170 -7.66 2.79 15.55
CA TRP A 170 -8.68 3.23 14.61
C TRP A 170 -8.62 4.75 14.55
N PHE A 171 -8.22 5.30 13.41
CA PHE A 171 -8.00 6.74 13.22
C PHE A 171 -9.29 7.53 13.01
N LYS A 172 -10.38 6.85 12.66
CA LYS A 172 -11.69 7.50 12.47
C LYS A 172 -12.23 8.03 13.79
N GLU A 173 -12.71 9.27 13.79
CA GLU A 173 -13.27 9.91 14.98
C GLU A 173 -14.55 9.20 15.50
N PRO A 174 -14.65 8.94 16.83
CA PRO A 174 -13.63 9.17 17.84
C PRO A 174 -12.48 8.14 17.74
N MET A 175 -11.23 8.63 17.67
CA MET A 175 -10.05 7.75 17.62
C MET A 175 -10.05 6.77 18.78
N ARG A 176 -9.79 5.49 18.50
CA ARG A 176 -9.72 4.42 19.49
C ARG A 176 -8.37 3.74 19.43
N ILE A 177 -7.84 3.44 20.61
CA ILE A 177 -6.57 2.72 20.76
C ILE A 177 -6.79 1.55 21.71
N ARG A 178 -6.32 0.37 21.33
CA ARG A 178 -6.28 -0.82 22.17
C ARG A 178 -4.83 -1.27 22.34
N LEU A 179 -4.42 -1.47 23.57
CA LEU A 179 -3.08 -1.89 23.96
C LEU A 179 -3.09 -3.35 24.38
N PHE A 180 -2.01 -4.08 24.09
CA PHE A 180 -1.87 -5.49 24.38
C PHE A 180 -0.62 -5.76 25.20
N GLY A 181 -0.69 -6.81 26.03
CA GLY A 181 0.39 -7.24 26.90
C GLY A 181 0.59 -6.34 28.11
N ARG A 182 1.83 -6.30 28.60
CA ARG A 182 2.18 -5.41 29.70
C ARG A 182 2.19 -3.97 29.22
N THR A 183 1.30 -3.16 29.78
CA THR A 183 1.22 -1.74 29.50
C THR A 183 1.78 -0.94 30.66
N ARG A 184 2.47 0.16 30.35
CA ARG A 184 2.90 1.16 31.31
C ARG A 184 2.43 2.51 30.78
N MET A 185 1.93 3.35 31.67
CA MET A 185 1.45 4.68 31.32
C MET A 185 1.96 5.70 32.35
N ARG A 186 2.35 6.84 31.86
CA ARG A 186 2.63 8.04 32.67
C ARG A 186 1.77 9.18 32.13
N SER A 187 0.97 9.74 33.00
CA SER A 187 0.26 10.99 32.72
C SER A 187 0.91 12.09 33.52
N ALA A 188 1.34 13.15 32.85
CA ALA A 188 1.79 14.35 33.55
C ALA A 188 0.57 15.10 34.04
N PRO A 189 0.59 15.68 35.27
CA PRO A 189 -0.47 16.59 35.69
C PRO A 189 -0.59 17.72 34.65
N GLU A 190 -1.81 18.08 34.28
CA GLU A 190 -2.02 19.33 33.58
C GLU A 190 -1.57 20.42 34.54
N ASP A 191 -0.49 21.13 34.18
CA ASP A 191 -0.13 22.36 34.88
C ASP A 191 -1.35 23.25 34.77
N GLY A 192 -2.05 23.38 35.91
CA GLY A 192 -3.25 24.20 36.00
C GLY A 192 -2.92 25.61 35.54
N ALA A 193 -3.61 26.05 34.52
CA ALA A 193 -3.66 27.46 34.20
C ALA A 193 -4.12 28.23 35.46
N PRO A 194 -3.47 29.30 35.80
CA PRO A 194 -3.85 30.17 36.93
C PRO A 194 -5.22 30.81 36.72
#